data_4500f2658bc99601c27394c66554cdca
#
_entry.id   4500f2658bc99601c27394c66554cdca
#
_cell.length_a   1.000
_cell.length_b   1.000
_cell.length_c   1.000
_cell.angle_alpha   90.00
_cell.angle_beta   90.00
_cell.angle_gamma   90.00
#
_symmetry.space_group_name_H-M   'P 1'
#
loop_
_entity.id
_entity.type
_entity.pdbx_description
1 polymer ?
#
loop_
_entity_poly.entity_id
_entity_poly.type
_entity_poly.pdbx_seq_one_letter_code
_entity_poly.pdbx_strand_id
1 'polypeptide(L)'
;QAYGYPSYQTMIGPPGQQRRLDGTGATIAILIPSDVLDSDVDALFNKENFSRYGAGHVNPKLYARRYVAGAKPGVNEEGGAGGEAALDVQMALAGAPGAHVLLYVIPDLTNASLVAGYRQIVQDNEADVVSSSFGGCELYYTAAYNGGKDLTAPLRAMDAIFKQGNAQGITFIASSGDNAGLGCADTHYWVDSKDGNFVAGVEHPAMDANVTAVGGTNLSTNYQKGSLDSSYRSESAYADPLVTMDYYGFGAQLAGGYWGAGGGVSTLTQRPAYQLRALGGTPTSMRAVPDVGMLVGGCPVQEAKQPCGQGRAPFSSSVL
;
A
#
# COMPACT_ATOMS: atom_id res chain seq x y z
N GLN A 1 9.42 14.20 -9.04
CA GLN A 1 10.34 15.39 -9.00
C GLN A 1 10.60 15.83 -7.56
N ALA A 2 9.56 16.02 -6.71
CA ALA A 2 9.74 16.53 -5.34
C ALA A 2 10.70 15.68 -4.50
N TYR A 3 10.67 14.37 -4.61
CA TYR A 3 11.61 13.47 -3.93
C TYR A 3 12.97 13.32 -4.60
N GLY A 4 13.20 14.01 -5.71
CA GLY A 4 14.44 13.88 -6.47
C GLY A 4 14.59 12.56 -7.22
N TYR A 5 13.55 11.74 -7.30
CA TYR A 5 13.58 10.53 -8.11
C TYR A 5 13.67 10.88 -9.59
N PRO A 6 14.50 10.18 -10.35
CA PRO A 6 14.54 10.36 -11.79
C PRO A 6 13.20 9.98 -12.42
N SER A 7 12.73 10.75 -13.38
CA SER A 7 11.51 10.40 -14.11
C SER A 7 11.73 9.16 -14.98
N TYR A 8 10.64 8.50 -15.35
CA TYR A 8 10.66 7.36 -16.29
C TYR A 8 11.27 7.72 -17.66
N GLN A 9 11.39 8.99 -17.97
CA GLN A 9 12.05 9.46 -19.20
C GLN A 9 13.58 9.56 -19.06
N THR A 10 14.11 9.45 -17.85
CA THR A 10 15.56 9.56 -17.61
C THR A 10 16.30 8.41 -18.28
N MET A 11 17.37 8.80 -18.98
CA MET A 11 18.27 7.83 -19.62
C MET A 11 19.43 7.47 -18.69
N ILE A 12 19.70 6.20 -18.52
CA ILE A 12 20.82 5.67 -17.73
C ILE A 12 21.68 4.74 -18.56
N GLY A 13 22.93 4.60 -18.19
CA GLY A 13 23.91 3.72 -18.83
C GLY A 13 24.95 4.50 -19.64
N PRO A 14 26.03 3.84 -20.08
CA PRO A 14 27.07 4.45 -20.88
C PRO A 14 26.58 4.81 -22.27
N PRO A 15 27.25 5.76 -22.95
CA PRO A 15 26.91 6.13 -24.32
C PRO A 15 26.80 4.92 -25.25
N GLY A 16 25.71 4.85 -26.03
CA GLY A 16 25.42 3.72 -26.93
C GLY A 16 24.72 2.51 -26.27
N GLN A 17 24.61 2.48 -24.93
CA GLN A 17 23.90 1.45 -24.18
C GLN A 17 22.85 2.05 -23.22
N GLN A 18 22.43 3.25 -23.52
CA GLN A 18 21.46 3.95 -22.66
C GLN A 18 20.08 3.31 -22.72
N ARG A 19 19.45 3.16 -21.54
CA ARG A 19 18.07 2.71 -21.37
C ARG A 19 17.29 3.71 -20.53
N ARG A 20 15.97 3.71 -20.68
CA ARG A 20 15.09 4.51 -19.82
C ARG A 20 14.92 3.86 -18.45
N LEU A 21 14.68 4.67 -17.43
CA LEU A 21 14.24 4.21 -16.09
C LEU A 21 12.71 4.09 -16.05
N ASP A 22 12.15 3.36 -16.97
CA ASP A 22 10.70 3.24 -17.15
C ASP A 22 10.13 1.89 -16.68
N GLY A 23 10.94 1.10 -15.99
CA GLY A 23 10.55 -0.24 -15.53
C GLY A 23 10.66 -1.34 -16.59
N THR A 24 11.13 -1.03 -17.81
CA THR A 24 11.31 -2.06 -18.84
C THR A 24 12.19 -3.21 -18.35
N GLY A 25 11.65 -4.42 -18.37
CA GLY A 25 12.30 -5.64 -17.90
C GLY A 25 12.02 -5.97 -16.43
N ALA A 26 11.25 -5.14 -15.72
CA ALA A 26 10.77 -5.45 -14.37
C ALA A 26 9.30 -5.91 -14.41
N THR A 27 8.94 -6.74 -13.45
CA THR A 27 7.56 -7.22 -13.24
C THR A 27 7.06 -6.80 -11.86
N ILE A 28 5.93 -6.11 -11.83
CA ILE A 28 5.25 -5.71 -10.60
C ILE A 28 3.98 -6.56 -10.46
N ALA A 29 3.90 -7.37 -9.42
CA ALA A 29 2.67 -8.06 -9.05
C ALA A 29 1.87 -7.22 -8.05
N ILE A 30 0.56 -7.20 -8.22
CA ILE A 30 -0.39 -6.58 -7.30
C ILE A 30 -1.32 -7.69 -6.81
N LEU A 31 -1.40 -7.89 -5.49
CA LEU A 31 -2.34 -8.83 -4.88
C LEU A 31 -3.50 -8.04 -4.29
N ILE A 32 -4.72 -8.33 -4.74
CA ILE A 32 -5.90 -7.55 -4.32
C ILE A 32 -7.19 -8.38 -4.42
N PRO A 33 -8.24 -8.13 -3.58
CA PRO A 33 -9.51 -8.85 -3.63
C PRO A 33 -10.50 -8.26 -4.64
N SER A 34 -10.00 -7.73 -5.74
CA SER A 34 -10.85 -7.09 -6.75
C SER A 34 -10.24 -7.20 -8.13
N ASP A 35 -11.08 -7.32 -9.13
CA ASP A 35 -10.71 -7.04 -10.51
C ASP A 35 -10.73 -5.53 -10.77
N VAL A 36 -10.33 -5.10 -11.95
CA VAL A 36 -10.31 -3.70 -12.39
C VAL A 36 -10.96 -3.59 -13.76
N LEU A 37 -11.71 -2.52 -13.98
CA LEU A 37 -12.28 -2.25 -15.29
C LEU A 37 -11.17 -1.89 -16.30
N ASP A 38 -11.20 -2.49 -17.48
CA ASP A 38 -10.25 -2.16 -18.56
C ASP A 38 -10.27 -0.68 -18.90
N SER A 39 -11.46 -0.04 -18.86
CA SER A 39 -11.62 1.38 -19.09
C SER A 39 -10.82 2.26 -18.12
N ASP A 40 -10.66 1.83 -16.87
CA ASP A 40 -9.93 2.60 -15.84
C ASP A 40 -8.43 2.54 -16.09
N VAL A 41 -7.93 1.37 -16.52
CA VAL A 41 -6.52 1.23 -16.92
C VAL A 41 -6.23 2.02 -18.19
N ASP A 42 -7.10 1.91 -19.19
CA ASP A 42 -6.95 2.62 -20.47
C ASP A 42 -7.06 4.14 -20.30
N ALA A 43 -7.84 4.62 -19.33
CA ALA A 43 -7.97 6.05 -19.04
C ALA A 43 -6.62 6.69 -18.67
N LEU A 44 -5.76 5.98 -17.94
CA LEU A 44 -4.41 6.43 -17.63
C LEU A 44 -3.58 6.63 -18.90
N PHE A 45 -3.57 5.66 -19.81
CA PHE A 45 -2.80 5.72 -21.06
C PHE A 45 -3.27 6.84 -21.98
N ASN A 46 -4.57 7.10 -22.01
CA ASN A 46 -5.15 8.22 -22.74
C ASN A 46 -4.76 9.58 -22.14
N LYS A 47 -4.90 9.70 -20.83
CA LYS A 47 -4.67 10.96 -20.11
C LYS A 47 -3.20 11.35 -20.08
N GLU A 48 -2.31 10.42 -19.82
CA GLU A 48 -0.87 10.67 -19.70
C GLU A 48 -0.13 10.56 -21.05
N ASN A 49 -0.85 10.28 -22.13
CA ASN A 49 -0.29 10.13 -23.46
C ASN A 49 0.86 9.11 -23.53
N PHE A 50 0.68 7.96 -22.92
CA PHE A 50 1.66 6.87 -22.93
C PHE A 50 1.69 6.11 -24.26
N SER A 51 1.56 6.81 -25.39
CA SER A 51 1.49 6.23 -26.73
C SER A 51 2.65 5.29 -27.08
N ARG A 52 3.79 5.47 -26.44
CA ARG A 52 4.93 4.54 -26.56
C ARG A 52 4.64 3.15 -25.97
N TYR A 53 3.82 3.08 -24.93
CA TYR A 53 3.53 1.87 -24.18
C TYR A 53 2.16 1.28 -24.53
N GLY A 54 1.30 2.05 -25.21
CA GLY A 54 -0.02 1.65 -25.68
C GLY A 54 -0.74 2.82 -26.37
N ALA A 55 -1.40 2.57 -27.49
CA ALA A 55 -2.11 3.58 -28.27
C ALA A 55 -3.54 3.77 -27.75
N GLY A 56 -3.72 4.54 -26.67
CA GLY A 56 -5.03 4.78 -26.06
C GLY A 56 -5.58 3.63 -25.23
N HIS A 57 -4.83 2.56 -25.07
CA HIS A 57 -5.09 1.43 -24.20
C HIS A 57 -3.77 0.79 -23.76
N VAL A 58 -3.80 0.08 -22.67
CA VAL A 58 -2.61 -0.62 -22.15
C VAL A 58 -2.16 -1.71 -23.13
N ASN A 59 -0.86 -1.81 -23.35
CA ASN A 59 -0.32 -2.91 -24.13
C ASN A 59 -0.55 -4.24 -23.39
N PRO A 60 -1.25 -5.22 -23.98
CA PRO A 60 -1.53 -6.50 -23.31
C PRO A 60 -0.29 -7.32 -22.96
N LYS A 61 0.90 -6.93 -23.46
CA LYS A 61 2.18 -7.48 -23.01
C LYS A 61 2.71 -6.83 -21.75
N LEU A 62 2.12 -5.72 -21.31
CA LEU A 62 2.54 -4.97 -20.12
C LEU A 62 1.55 -5.11 -18.96
N TYR A 63 0.38 -5.69 -19.18
CA TYR A 63 -0.63 -5.88 -18.16
C TYR A 63 -1.38 -7.20 -18.36
N ALA A 64 -1.46 -7.99 -17.29
CA ALA A 64 -2.22 -9.24 -17.29
C ALA A 64 -2.87 -9.49 -15.92
N ARG A 65 -3.94 -10.27 -15.93
CA ARG A 65 -4.68 -10.69 -14.75
C ARG A 65 -4.47 -12.18 -14.49
N ARG A 66 -4.45 -12.55 -13.22
CA ARG A 66 -4.41 -13.92 -12.73
C ARG A 66 -5.43 -14.09 -11.62
N TYR A 67 -6.39 -14.97 -11.83
CA TYR A 67 -7.43 -15.26 -10.83
C TYR A 67 -7.02 -16.42 -9.96
N VAL A 68 -6.94 -16.20 -8.67
CA VAL A 68 -6.44 -17.17 -7.68
C VAL A 68 -7.52 -17.47 -6.64
N ALA A 69 -7.42 -18.59 -5.96
CA ALA A 69 -8.32 -19.01 -4.89
C ALA A 69 -9.80 -19.02 -5.28
N GLY A 70 -10.09 -19.26 -6.56
CA GLY A 70 -11.46 -19.31 -7.08
C GLY A 70 -12.07 -17.96 -7.47
N ALA A 71 -11.29 -16.88 -7.44
CA ALA A 71 -11.71 -15.59 -7.98
C ALA A 71 -12.07 -15.72 -9.47
N LYS A 72 -12.97 -14.88 -9.93
CA LYS A 72 -13.45 -14.87 -11.32
C LYS A 72 -13.35 -13.47 -11.90
N PRO A 73 -13.27 -13.34 -13.23
CA PRO A 73 -13.36 -12.05 -13.90
C PRO A 73 -14.54 -11.22 -13.40
N GLY A 74 -14.30 -9.93 -13.14
CA GLY A 74 -15.29 -8.98 -12.67
C GLY A 74 -15.58 -9.05 -11.16
N VAL A 75 -14.84 -9.85 -10.38
CA VAL A 75 -15.07 -9.92 -8.93
C VAL A 75 -14.77 -8.56 -8.29
N ASN A 76 -15.74 -8.03 -7.54
CA ASN A 76 -15.63 -6.78 -6.77
C ASN A 76 -15.14 -5.54 -7.57
N GLU A 77 -15.21 -5.56 -8.91
CA GLU A 77 -14.69 -4.48 -9.76
C GLU A 77 -15.42 -3.15 -9.61
N GLU A 78 -16.63 -3.17 -9.03
CA GLU A 78 -17.39 -1.98 -8.71
C GLU A 78 -17.24 -1.62 -7.21
N GLY A 79 -17.32 -0.33 -6.92
CA GLY A 79 -17.24 0.16 -5.54
C GLY A 79 -15.80 0.36 -5.04
N GLY A 80 -15.62 0.36 -3.71
CA GLY A 80 -14.36 0.72 -3.07
C GLY A 80 -13.20 -0.21 -3.42
N ALA A 81 -13.44 -1.52 -3.46
CA ALA A 81 -12.39 -2.50 -3.79
C ALA A 81 -11.92 -2.37 -5.25
N GLY A 82 -12.84 -2.13 -6.19
CA GLY A 82 -12.51 -1.86 -7.59
C GLY A 82 -11.75 -0.55 -7.76
N GLY A 83 -12.13 0.48 -7.00
CA GLY A 83 -11.40 1.75 -6.95
C GLY A 83 -9.96 1.58 -6.48
N GLU A 84 -9.73 0.77 -5.43
CA GLU A 84 -8.39 0.44 -4.94
C GLU A 84 -7.57 -0.33 -5.98
N ALA A 85 -8.17 -1.33 -6.63
CA ALA A 85 -7.49 -2.08 -7.68
C ALA A 85 -7.08 -1.19 -8.87
N ALA A 86 -7.97 -0.27 -9.27
CA ALA A 86 -7.68 0.70 -10.32
C ALA A 86 -6.54 1.64 -9.92
N LEU A 87 -6.55 2.13 -8.67
CA LEU A 87 -5.48 2.95 -8.11
C LEU A 87 -4.13 2.24 -8.17
N ASP A 88 -4.05 1.01 -7.65
CA ASP A 88 -2.82 0.24 -7.58
C ASP A 88 -2.23 -0.01 -8.97
N VAL A 89 -3.04 -0.44 -9.93
CA VAL A 89 -2.60 -0.69 -11.30
C VAL A 89 -2.16 0.60 -11.98
N GLN A 90 -2.94 1.67 -11.84
CA GLN A 90 -2.62 2.96 -12.45
C GLN A 90 -1.33 3.56 -11.86
N MET A 91 -1.13 3.48 -10.56
CA MET A 91 0.07 4.01 -9.90
C MET A 91 1.32 3.20 -10.25
N ALA A 92 1.21 1.87 -10.33
CA ALA A 92 2.31 1.03 -10.80
C ALA A 92 2.74 1.38 -12.23
N LEU A 93 1.76 1.52 -13.14
CA LEU A 93 2.01 1.90 -14.54
C LEU A 93 2.47 3.36 -14.69
N ALA A 94 1.97 4.29 -13.87
CA ALA A 94 2.40 5.68 -13.90
C ALA A 94 3.86 5.84 -13.46
N GLY A 95 4.28 5.06 -12.45
CA GLY A 95 5.66 5.06 -11.96
C GLY A 95 6.62 4.31 -12.88
N ALA A 96 6.18 3.23 -13.50
CA ALA A 96 6.96 2.32 -14.32
C ALA A 96 6.20 1.87 -15.57
N PRO A 97 5.96 2.77 -16.55
CA PRO A 97 5.07 2.51 -17.70
C PRO A 97 5.60 1.44 -18.67
N GLY A 98 6.85 1.04 -18.54
CA GLY A 98 7.45 -0.05 -19.30
C GLY A 98 7.55 -1.38 -18.54
N ALA A 99 7.12 -1.41 -17.27
CA ALA A 99 7.08 -2.64 -16.49
C ALA A 99 5.93 -3.56 -16.93
N HIS A 100 6.09 -4.85 -16.64
CA HIS A 100 4.99 -5.79 -16.72
C HIS A 100 4.21 -5.78 -15.39
N VAL A 101 2.94 -5.45 -15.43
CA VAL A 101 2.06 -5.47 -14.25
C VAL A 101 1.19 -6.72 -14.27
N LEU A 102 1.29 -7.53 -13.23
CA LEU A 102 0.49 -8.74 -13.01
C LEU A 102 -0.50 -8.51 -11.87
N LEU A 103 -1.78 -8.40 -12.18
CA LEU A 103 -2.84 -8.30 -11.19
C LEU A 103 -3.26 -9.70 -10.74
N TYR A 104 -2.90 -10.08 -9.51
CA TYR A 104 -3.35 -11.30 -8.87
C TYR A 104 -4.63 -11.03 -8.08
N VAL A 105 -5.74 -11.48 -8.64
CA VAL A 105 -7.08 -11.28 -8.09
C VAL A 105 -7.45 -12.45 -7.18
N ILE A 106 -7.77 -12.16 -5.93
CA ILE A 106 -8.33 -13.11 -4.96
C ILE A 106 -9.80 -12.77 -4.69
N PRO A 107 -10.64 -13.72 -4.21
CA PRO A 107 -12.07 -13.45 -4.04
C PRO A 107 -12.37 -12.55 -2.84
N ASP A 108 -11.52 -12.56 -1.83
CA ASP A 108 -11.69 -11.86 -0.55
C ASP A 108 -10.36 -11.75 0.22
N LEU A 109 -10.38 -11.05 1.36
CA LEU A 109 -9.23 -10.90 2.25
C LEU A 109 -9.19 -11.96 3.38
N THR A 110 -9.81 -13.13 3.20
CA THR A 110 -9.65 -14.22 4.17
C THR A 110 -8.22 -14.73 4.19
N ASN A 111 -7.80 -15.26 5.33
CA ASN A 111 -6.45 -15.84 5.45
C ASN A 111 -6.17 -16.93 4.40
N ALA A 112 -7.18 -17.71 4.02
CA ALA A 112 -7.05 -18.74 3.00
C ALA A 112 -6.74 -18.13 1.61
N SER A 113 -7.47 -17.10 1.24
CA SER A 113 -7.27 -16.38 -0.03
C SER A 113 -5.92 -15.67 -0.07
N LEU A 114 -5.53 -14.99 1.02
CA LEU A 114 -4.23 -14.32 1.13
C LEU A 114 -3.06 -15.30 1.01
N VAL A 115 -3.09 -16.40 1.78
CA VAL A 115 -2.06 -17.44 1.70
C VAL A 115 -1.98 -18.04 0.30
N ALA A 116 -3.13 -18.29 -0.35
CA ALA A 116 -3.15 -18.83 -1.71
C ALA A 116 -2.60 -17.83 -2.73
N GLY A 117 -2.98 -16.54 -2.62
CA GLY A 117 -2.51 -15.49 -3.50
C GLY A 117 -0.99 -15.29 -3.44
N TYR A 118 -0.44 -15.08 -2.25
CA TYR A 118 1.01 -14.93 -2.09
C TYR A 118 1.79 -16.19 -2.52
N ARG A 119 1.26 -17.39 -2.19
CA ARG A 119 1.87 -18.64 -2.63
C ARG A 119 1.90 -18.75 -4.14
N GLN A 120 0.82 -18.36 -4.82
CA GLN A 120 0.77 -18.41 -6.28
C GLN A 120 1.82 -17.48 -6.89
N ILE A 121 1.95 -16.24 -6.39
CA ILE A 121 2.97 -15.29 -6.87
C ILE A 121 4.38 -15.87 -6.73
N VAL A 122 4.70 -16.46 -5.57
CA VAL A 122 6.02 -17.06 -5.30
C VAL A 122 6.25 -18.30 -6.15
N GLN A 123 5.22 -19.11 -6.42
CA GLN A 123 5.29 -20.28 -7.30
C GLN A 123 5.49 -19.91 -8.76
N ASP A 124 4.79 -18.88 -9.23
CA ASP A 124 4.95 -18.37 -10.60
C ASP A 124 6.36 -17.80 -10.81
N ASN A 125 6.94 -17.19 -9.76
CA ASN A 125 8.29 -16.64 -9.76
C ASN A 125 8.57 -15.68 -10.92
N GLU A 126 7.59 -14.87 -11.27
CA GLU A 126 7.67 -13.89 -12.36
C GLU A 126 7.83 -12.44 -11.86
N ALA A 127 7.46 -12.19 -10.59
CA ALA A 127 7.49 -10.85 -10.02
C ALA A 127 8.86 -10.48 -9.44
N ASP A 128 9.30 -9.24 -9.67
CA ASP A 128 10.41 -8.63 -8.94
C ASP A 128 9.92 -7.95 -7.67
N VAL A 129 8.72 -7.36 -7.73
CA VAL A 129 8.08 -6.64 -6.62
C VAL A 129 6.62 -7.06 -6.50
N VAL A 130 6.14 -7.22 -5.26
CA VAL A 130 4.73 -7.46 -4.94
C VAL A 130 4.21 -6.29 -4.12
N SER A 131 3.13 -5.66 -4.56
CA SER A 131 2.42 -4.60 -3.84
C SER A 131 1.11 -5.12 -3.26
N SER A 132 0.80 -4.69 -2.03
CA SER A 132 -0.42 -5.06 -1.30
C SER A 132 -0.99 -3.87 -0.56
N SER A 133 -2.14 -3.36 -1.04
CA SER A 133 -2.86 -2.23 -0.46
C SER A 133 -4.03 -2.72 0.38
N PHE A 134 -3.71 -3.51 1.40
CA PHE A 134 -4.68 -3.99 2.39
C PHE A 134 -3.95 -4.35 3.69
N GLY A 135 -4.71 -4.38 4.77
CA GLY A 135 -4.16 -4.76 6.06
C GLY A 135 -5.25 -5.19 7.05
N GLY A 136 -4.79 -5.70 8.15
CA GLY A 136 -5.62 -6.05 9.30
C GLY A 136 -4.79 -6.10 10.58
N CYS A 137 -5.38 -5.68 11.68
CA CYS A 137 -4.70 -5.63 12.97
C CYS A 137 -4.10 -6.98 13.37
N GLU A 138 -2.82 -6.99 13.71
CA GLU A 138 -2.13 -8.21 14.16
C GLU A 138 -2.73 -8.81 15.44
N LEU A 139 -3.33 -7.97 16.30
CA LEU A 139 -3.89 -8.42 17.58
C LEU A 139 -5.09 -9.35 17.40
N TYR A 140 -5.81 -9.26 16.26
CA TYR A 140 -6.96 -10.13 15.98
C TYR A 140 -6.60 -11.60 15.85
N TYR A 141 -5.31 -11.93 15.71
CA TYR A 141 -4.81 -13.29 15.67
C TYR A 141 -4.36 -13.81 17.04
N THR A 142 -4.29 -12.95 18.04
CA THR A 142 -3.79 -13.30 19.37
C THR A 142 -4.84 -14.01 20.22
N ALA A 143 -4.37 -14.75 21.22
CA ALA A 143 -5.24 -15.42 22.19
C ALA A 143 -6.15 -14.45 22.94
N ALA A 144 -5.70 -13.21 23.19
CA ALA A 144 -6.49 -12.18 23.87
C ALA A 144 -7.77 -11.82 23.12
N TYR A 145 -7.73 -11.83 21.78
CA TYR A 145 -8.88 -11.52 20.93
C TYR A 145 -9.73 -12.76 20.58
N ASN A 146 -9.26 -13.96 20.90
CA ASN A 146 -9.88 -15.20 20.45
C ASN A 146 -10.21 -16.15 21.61
N GLY A 147 -10.60 -15.61 22.77
CA GLY A 147 -11.02 -16.41 23.92
C GLY A 147 -9.95 -17.42 24.39
N GLY A 148 -8.68 -17.03 24.36
CA GLY A 148 -7.55 -17.86 24.76
C GLY A 148 -6.94 -18.71 23.63
N LYS A 149 -7.46 -18.67 22.42
CA LYS A 149 -6.93 -19.44 21.27
C LYS A 149 -5.93 -18.60 20.47
N ASP A 150 -4.74 -19.15 20.25
CA ASP A 150 -3.76 -18.57 19.31
C ASP A 150 -4.17 -18.89 17.86
N LEU A 151 -4.46 -17.85 17.08
CA LEU A 151 -4.80 -17.94 15.65
C LEU A 151 -3.69 -17.40 14.75
N THR A 152 -2.45 -17.29 15.22
CA THR A 152 -1.32 -16.75 14.44
C THR A 152 -0.78 -17.71 13.36
N ALA A 153 -1.34 -18.91 13.21
CA ALA A 153 -0.87 -19.87 12.21
C ALA A 153 -0.89 -19.33 10.76
N PRO A 154 -1.91 -18.61 10.28
CA PRO A 154 -1.87 -17.99 8.96
C PRO A 154 -0.74 -16.96 8.79
N LEU A 155 -0.45 -16.16 9.82
CA LEU A 155 0.65 -15.19 9.79
C LEU A 155 2.00 -15.89 9.60
N ARG A 156 2.23 -17.00 10.34
CA ARG A 156 3.44 -17.83 10.17
C ARG A 156 3.51 -18.48 8.79
N ALA A 157 2.38 -18.85 8.20
CA ALA A 157 2.35 -19.40 6.85
C ALA A 157 2.74 -18.34 5.80
N MET A 158 2.25 -17.12 5.96
CA MET A 158 2.62 -15.99 5.08
C MET A 158 4.08 -15.57 5.27
N ASP A 159 4.57 -15.49 6.50
CA ASP A 159 6.01 -15.25 6.79
C ASP A 159 6.92 -16.25 6.05
N ALA A 160 6.57 -17.53 6.06
CA ALA A 160 7.33 -18.55 5.33
C ALA A 160 7.31 -18.33 3.81
N ILE A 161 6.18 -17.89 3.25
CA ILE A 161 6.03 -17.55 1.83
C ILE A 161 6.85 -16.31 1.49
N PHE A 162 6.82 -15.26 2.31
CA PHE A 162 7.62 -14.05 2.11
C PHE A 162 9.12 -14.36 2.16
N LYS A 163 9.57 -15.18 3.12
CA LYS A 163 10.97 -15.65 3.17
C LYS A 163 11.40 -16.39 1.91
N GLN A 164 10.54 -17.27 1.41
CA GLN A 164 10.80 -17.99 0.17
C GLN A 164 10.90 -17.01 -1.01
N GLY A 165 9.94 -16.11 -1.16
CA GLY A 165 9.94 -15.11 -2.22
C GLY A 165 11.17 -14.19 -2.17
N ASN A 166 11.54 -13.70 -0.98
CA ASN A 166 12.76 -12.91 -0.81
C ASN A 166 14.02 -13.68 -1.22
N ALA A 167 14.10 -14.98 -0.92
CA ALA A 167 15.20 -15.83 -1.37
C ALA A 167 15.22 -16.04 -2.90
N GLN A 168 14.09 -15.88 -3.56
CA GLN A 168 13.97 -15.89 -5.03
C GLN A 168 14.24 -14.52 -5.66
N GLY A 169 14.42 -13.46 -4.85
CA GLY A 169 14.64 -12.10 -5.33
C GLY A 169 13.38 -11.24 -5.43
N ILE A 170 12.24 -11.71 -4.93
CA ILE A 170 10.98 -10.98 -4.92
C ILE A 170 10.95 -10.04 -3.70
N THR A 171 10.66 -8.76 -3.90
CA THR A 171 10.45 -7.78 -2.84
C THR A 171 8.97 -7.62 -2.53
N PHE A 172 8.56 -7.81 -1.28
CA PHE A 172 7.18 -7.57 -0.84
C PHE A 172 7.05 -6.19 -0.21
N ILE A 173 6.01 -5.46 -0.60
CA ILE A 173 5.68 -4.12 -0.12
C ILE A 173 4.21 -4.12 0.32
N ALA A 174 3.91 -3.51 1.46
CA ALA A 174 2.55 -3.37 1.94
C ALA A 174 2.32 -2.01 2.60
N SER A 175 1.09 -1.51 2.49
CA SER A 175 0.63 -0.33 3.22
C SER A 175 0.67 -0.58 4.73
N SER A 176 1.03 0.45 5.51
CA SER A 176 1.17 0.32 6.97
C SER A 176 -0.11 0.58 7.75
N GLY A 177 -1.20 0.90 7.06
CA GLY A 177 -2.52 1.15 7.63
C GLY A 177 -2.94 2.61 7.64
N ASP A 178 -4.23 2.83 7.92
CA ASP A 178 -4.92 4.11 7.79
C ASP A 178 -5.52 4.65 9.10
N ASN A 179 -5.29 3.98 10.21
CA ASN A 179 -5.88 4.31 11.51
C ASN A 179 -4.91 5.05 12.44
N ALA A 180 -4.00 5.83 11.91
CA ALA A 180 -2.93 6.46 12.67
C ALA A 180 -2.14 5.40 13.48
N GLY A 181 -1.66 5.72 14.67
CA GLY A 181 -0.97 4.73 15.53
C GLY A 181 -1.91 3.81 16.32
N LEU A 182 -3.22 3.87 16.07
CA LEU A 182 -4.26 3.12 16.77
C LEU A 182 -4.95 2.14 15.79
N GLY A 183 -4.17 1.28 15.16
CA GLY A 183 -4.61 0.39 14.08
C GLY A 183 -5.52 -0.75 14.48
N CYS A 184 -5.83 -0.91 15.77
CA CYS A 184 -6.60 -2.05 16.28
C CYS A 184 -7.80 -1.59 17.10
N ALA A 185 -9.00 -2.05 16.75
CA ALA A 185 -10.12 -1.96 17.68
C ALA A 185 -9.93 -2.95 18.84
N ASP A 186 -10.31 -2.58 20.05
CA ASP A 186 -10.21 -3.46 21.21
C ASP A 186 -11.27 -4.59 21.20
N THR A 187 -11.17 -5.51 22.14
CA THR A 187 -12.07 -6.66 22.19
C THR A 187 -13.53 -6.27 22.50
N HIS A 188 -13.75 -5.15 23.21
CA HIS A 188 -15.09 -4.64 23.50
C HIS A 188 -15.84 -4.19 22.26
N TYR A 189 -15.10 -3.60 21.32
CA TYR A 189 -15.67 -3.13 20.05
C TYR A 189 -16.35 -4.26 19.27
N TRP A 190 -15.76 -5.45 19.25
CA TRP A 190 -16.31 -6.60 18.54
C TRP A 190 -17.49 -7.29 19.26
N VAL A 191 -17.62 -7.06 20.58
CA VAL A 191 -18.71 -7.60 21.39
C VAL A 191 -19.88 -6.64 21.49
N ASP A 192 -19.56 -5.38 21.73
CA ASP A 192 -20.55 -4.30 21.85
C ASP A 192 -20.01 -3.05 21.14
N SER A 193 -20.39 -2.89 19.88
CA SER A 193 -19.95 -1.81 19.00
C SER A 193 -20.16 -0.37 19.52
N LYS A 194 -20.69 -0.22 20.74
CA LYS A 194 -20.96 1.08 21.33
C LYS A 194 -19.88 1.61 22.26
N ASP A 195 -19.08 0.74 22.87
CA ASP A 195 -18.16 1.08 23.95
C ASP A 195 -16.68 0.73 23.69
N GLY A 196 -16.34 0.37 22.47
CA GLY A 196 -14.95 0.03 22.10
C GLY A 196 -14.04 1.24 21.94
N ASN A 197 -12.75 0.99 22.08
CA ASN A 197 -11.71 1.96 21.78
C ASN A 197 -10.79 1.39 20.71
N PHE A 198 -10.10 2.28 19.99
CA PHE A 198 -8.94 1.87 19.22
C PHE A 198 -7.71 1.84 20.13
N VAL A 199 -6.88 0.84 19.96
CA VAL A 199 -5.66 0.61 20.71
C VAL A 199 -4.45 0.59 19.78
N ALA A 200 -3.29 0.84 20.35
CA ALA A 200 -2.05 0.78 19.59
C ALA A 200 -1.83 -0.62 19.02
N GLY A 201 -1.49 -0.68 17.75
CA GLY A 201 -1.22 -1.92 17.03
C GLY A 201 -0.83 -1.63 15.60
N VAL A 202 -0.26 -2.62 14.96
CA VAL A 202 0.18 -2.57 13.56
C VAL A 202 -0.57 -3.59 12.73
N GLU A 203 -0.54 -3.42 11.44
CA GLU A 203 -1.28 -4.25 10.52
C GLU A 203 -0.40 -5.31 9.86
N HIS A 204 -0.98 -6.47 9.61
CA HIS A 204 -0.47 -7.48 8.73
C HIS A 204 -0.99 -7.20 7.30
N PRO A 205 -0.17 -7.33 6.22
CA PRO A 205 1.15 -7.97 6.22
C PRO A 205 2.34 -7.02 6.53
N ALA A 206 2.12 -5.71 6.66
CA ALA A 206 3.18 -4.73 6.87
C ALA A 206 4.07 -5.01 8.10
N MET A 207 3.52 -5.65 9.13
CA MET A 207 4.27 -6.00 10.35
C MET A 207 5.25 -7.17 10.15
N ASP A 208 5.20 -7.90 9.03
CA ASP A 208 6.13 -8.99 8.77
C ASP A 208 7.54 -8.48 8.52
N ALA A 209 8.55 -9.16 9.07
CA ALA A 209 9.96 -8.76 8.95
C ALA A 209 10.53 -8.90 7.53
N ASN A 210 9.83 -9.62 6.65
CA ASN A 210 10.20 -9.89 5.27
C ASN A 210 9.41 -9.03 4.26
N VAL A 211 8.60 -8.09 4.77
CA VAL A 211 7.79 -7.15 4.00
C VAL A 211 8.28 -5.73 4.29
N THR A 212 8.40 -4.91 3.27
CA THR A 212 8.66 -3.47 3.42
C THR A 212 7.34 -2.75 3.68
N ALA A 213 7.21 -2.16 4.85
CA ALA A 213 6.04 -1.39 5.25
C ALA A 213 6.14 0.05 4.76
N VAL A 214 5.12 0.52 4.05
CA VAL A 214 5.07 1.88 3.49
C VAL A 214 3.98 2.68 4.20
N GLY A 215 4.38 3.75 4.87
CA GLY A 215 3.49 4.69 5.54
C GLY A 215 3.10 5.85 4.62
N GLY A 216 1.91 6.36 4.81
CA GLY A 216 1.41 7.51 4.08
C GLY A 216 1.89 8.84 4.65
N THR A 217 2.22 9.79 3.78
CA THR A 217 2.66 11.13 4.18
C THR A 217 1.90 12.22 3.47
N ASN A 218 1.87 13.39 4.11
CA ASN A 218 1.53 14.66 3.50
C ASN A 218 2.81 15.38 3.08
N LEU A 219 3.02 15.50 1.78
CA LEU A 219 4.17 16.17 1.20
C LEU A 219 3.89 17.66 1.02
N SER A 220 4.77 18.51 1.56
CA SER A 220 4.84 19.93 1.24
C SER A 220 5.94 20.19 0.23
N THR A 221 5.61 20.93 -0.81
CA THR A 221 6.57 21.28 -1.87
C THR A 221 6.74 22.77 -2.03
N ASN A 222 7.86 23.19 -2.55
CA ASN A 222 8.05 24.55 -3.09
C ASN A 222 7.48 24.55 -4.51
N TYR A 223 6.20 24.88 -4.61
CA TYR A 223 5.47 24.91 -5.87
C TYR A 223 5.54 26.30 -6.50
N GLN A 224 5.92 26.38 -7.76
CA GLN A 224 5.83 27.59 -8.56
C GLN A 224 4.58 27.55 -9.44
N LYS A 225 3.66 28.50 -9.25
CA LYS A 225 2.43 28.58 -10.02
C LYS A 225 2.73 28.64 -11.52
N GLY A 226 2.15 27.69 -12.26
CA GLY A 226 2.34 27.58 -13.71
C GLY A 226 3.57 26.77 -14.14
N SER A 227 4.33 26.21 -13.20
CA SER A 227 5.42 25.26 -13.46
C SER A 227 5.00 23.85 -13.05
N LEU A 228 5.48 22.86 -13.79
CA LEU A 228 5.41 21.45 -13.38
C LEU A 228 6.53 21.08 -12.41
N ASP A 229 7.46 21.99 -12.15
CA ASP A 229 8.59 21.77 -11.27
C ASP A 229 8.20 22.01 -9.81
N SER A 230 8.51 21.05 -8.97
CA SER A 230 8.36 21.13 -7.53
C SER A 230 9.58 20.57 -6.85
N SER A 231 10.02 21.21 -5.77
CA SER A 231 11.08 20.69 -4.91
C SER A 231 10.52 20.33 -3.55
N TYR A 232 11.14 19.35 -2.92
CA TYR A 232 10.82 18.92 -1.56
C TYR A 232 10.98 20.09 -0.58
N ARG A 233 10.02 20.26 0.30
CA ARG A 233 10.08 21.23 1.40
C ARG A 233 10.06 20.53 2.75
N SER A 234 9.04 19.74 3.00
CA SER A 234 8.87 18.98 4.23
C SER A 234 7.83 17.88 4.03
N GLU A 235 7.81 16.94 4.96
CA GLU A 235 6.87 15.82 4.95
C GLU A 235 6.47 15.49 6.38
N SER A 236 5.22 15.10 6.57
CA SER A 236 4.68 14.63 7.84
C SER A 236 3.80 13.41 7.59
N ALA A 237 3.59 12.58 8.60
CA ALA A 237 2.56 11.55 8.53
C ALA A 237 1.23 12.19 8.13
N TYR A 238 0.46 11.53 7.26
CA TYR A 238 -0.83 12.09 6.88
C TYR A 238 -1.82 11.95 8.03
N ALA A 239 -2.61 12.99 8.23
CA ALA A 239 -3.71 13.03 9.19
C ALA A 239 -4.61 14.21 8.76
N ASP A 240 -5.39 14.01 7.70
CA ASP A 240 -6.01 15.13 7.00
C ASP A 240 -7.43 14.79 6.52
N PRO A 241 -8.46 15.24 7.17
CA PRO A 241 -8.45 15.87 8.50
C PRO A 241 -8.30 14.85 9.62
N LEU A 242 -7.70 15.23 10.75
CA LEU A 242 -7.65 14.40 11.95
C LEU A 242 -9.01 14.43 12.66
N VAL A 243 -9.93 13.64 12.17
CA VAL A 243 -11.26 13.47 12.73
C VAL A 243 -11.52 12.01 13.06
N THR A 244 -12.32 11.76 14.08
CA THR A 244 -12.80 10.42 14.38
C THR A 244 -13.70 9.91 13.27
N MET A 245 -13.52 8.68 12.86
CA MET A 245 -14.34 8.00 11.86
C MET A 245 -15.10 6.84 12.47
N ASP A 246 -16.28 6.59 11.94
CA ASP A 246 -16.95 5.30 12.09
C ASP A 246 -16.40 4.36 11.03
N TYR A 247 -15.21 3.83 11.30
CA TYR A 247 -14.41 3.08 10.35
C TYR A 247 -15.09 1.80 9.83
N TYR A 248 -15.90 1.18 10.69
CA TYR A 248 -16.59 -0.05 10.35
C TYR A 248 -18.09 0.13 10.06
N GLY A 249 -18.60 1.37 10.10
CA GLY A 249 -19.99 1.67 9.77
C GLY A 249 -21.02 1.17 10.79
N PHE A 250 -20.63 1.05 12.06
CA PHE A 250 -21.52 0.58 13.13
C PHE A 250 -22.29 1.71 13.83
N GLY A 251 -22.16 2.94 13.37
CA GLY A 251 -22.84 4.10 13.93
C GLY A 251 -22.24 4.61 15.23
N ALA A 252 -21.06 4.09 15.63
CA ALA A 252 -20.38 4.52 16.85
C ALA A 252 -19.20 5.44 16.52
N GLN A 253 -19.12 6.59 17.19
CA GLN A 253 -17.89 7.37 17.24
C GLN A 253 -16.99 6.77 18.31
N LEU A 254 -15.97 6.02 17.86
CA LEU A 254 -15.02 5.40 18.75
C LEU A 254 -13.91 6.39 19.10
N ALA A 255 -13.52 6.42 20.36
CA ALA A 255 -12.34 7.15 20.77
C ALA A 255 -11.10 6.53 20.12
N GLY A 256 -10.36 7.33 19.32
CA GLY A 256 -9.15 6.91 18.63
C GLY A 256 -9.31 6.34 17.23
N GLY A 257 -10.53 6.23 16.72
CA GLY A 257 -10.78 5.86 15.31
C GLY A 257 -10.46 7.02 14.38
N TYR A 258 -9.18 7.30 14.13
CA TYR A 258 -8.73 8.39 13.29
C TYR A 258 -8.33 7.88 11.90
N TRP A 259 -8.63 8.66 10.88
CA TRP A 259 -8.05 8.49 9.56
C TRP A 259 -6.66 9.13 9.55
N GLY A 260 -5.63 8.33 9.28
CA GLY A 260 -4.25 8.82 9.27
C GLY A 260 -3.23 7.71 9.05
N ALA A 261 -1.99 8.09 8.83
CA ALA A 261 -0.89 7.17 8.55
C ALA A 261 -0.72 6.12 9.66
N GLY A 262 -0.88 4.86 9.31
CA GLY A 262 -0.71 3.73 10.21
C GLY A 262 0.74 3.49 10.58
N GLY A 263 0.94 2.91 11.76
CA GLY A 263 2.27 2.56 12.24
C GLY A 263 2.31 2.33 13.74
N GLY A 264 3.44 1.84 14.21
CA GLY A 264 3.64 1.51 15.61
C GLY A 264 4.71 0.44 15.81
N VAL A 265 4.58 -0.32 16.90
CA VAL A 265 5.48 -1.42 17.22
C VAL A 265 4.69 -2.71 17.29
N SER A 266 5.10 -3.70 16.50
CA SER A 266 4.50 -5.04 16.51
C SER A 266 4.65 -5.70 17.86
N THR A 267 3.65 -6.46 18.25
CA THR A 267 3.68 -7.33 19.44
C THR A 267 4.04 -8.77 19.09
N LEU A 268 4.01 -9.13 17.81
CA LEU A 268 4.21 -10.49 17.31
C LEU A 268 5.54 -10.68 16.60
N THR A 269 6.04 -9.64 15.92
CA THR A 269 7.23 -9.74 15.07
C THR A 269 8.45 -9.12 15.73
N GLN A 270 9.54 -9.87 15.78
CA GLN A 270 10.83 -9.40 16.27
C GLN A 270 11.43 -8.37 15.31
N ARG A 271 12.20 -7.43 15.84
CA ARG A 271 12.89 -6.42 15.07
C ARG A 271 13.86 -7.05 14.07
N PRO A 272 13.71 -6.82 12.77
CA PRO A 272 14.65 -7.31 11.77
C PRO A 272 16.00 -6.57 11.87
N ALA A 273 17.06 -7.24 11.41
CA ALA A 273 18.43 -6.73 11.52
C ALA A 273 18.63 -5.36 10.84
N TYR A 274 17.93 -5.09 9.74
CA TYR A 274 18.06 -3.81 9.03
C TYR A 274 17.53 -2.62 9.85
N GLN A 275 16.59 -2.83 10.79
CA GLN A 275 16.08 -1.78 11.67
C GLN A 275 17.03 -1.47 12.87
N LEU A 276 17.99 -2.35 13.19
CA LEU A 276 18.86 -2.16 14.34
C LEU A 276 19.69 -0.87 14.23
N ARG A 277 20.14 -0.54 13.03
CA ARG A 277 20.94 0.68 12.81
C ARG A 277 20.08 1.95 12.94
N ALA A 278 18.87 1.95 12.43
CA ALA A 278 17.98 3.11 12.45
C ALA A 278 17.37 3.35 13.84
N LEU A 279 17.11 2.27 14.58
CA LEU A 279 16.37 2.29 15.84
C LEU A 279 17.21 1.86 17.06
N GLY A 280 18.52 1.85 16.94
CA GLY A 280 19.44 1.31 17.93
C GLY A 280 19.36 1.91 19.35
N GLY A 281 18.73 3.08 19.51
CA GLY A 281 18.47 3.72 20.80
C GLY A 281 17.08 3.47 21.38
N THR A 282 16.20 2.75 20.68
CA THR A 282 14.84 2.49 21.15
C THR A 282 14.79 1.27 22.07
N PRO A 283 13.98 1.30 23.16
CA PRO A 283 13.94 0.22 24.15
C PRO A 283 13.25 -1.06 23.67
N THR A 284 12.57 -1.04 22.50
CA THR A 284 11.86 -2.22 22.00
C THR A 284 12.78 -3.13 21.19
N SER A 285 12.64 -4.44 21.36
CA SER A 285 13.22 -5.48 20.51
C SER A 285 12.30 -5.91 19.38
N MET A 286 11.12 -5.29 19.28
CA MET A 286 10.09 -5.64 18.34
C MET A 286 10.17 -4.78 17.08
N ARG A 287 9.59 -5.26 15.97
CA ARG A 287 9.54 -4.57 14.68
C ARG A 287 8.78 -3.26 14.80
N ALA A 288 9.34 -2.20 14.26
CA ALA A 288 8.65 -0.93 14.06
C ALA A 288 8.10 -0.81 12.62
N VAL A 289 6.96 -0.18 12.47
CA VAL A 289 6.24 0.05 11.20
C VAL A 289 5.86 1.54 11.15
N PRO A 290 6.01 2.21 10.02
CA PRO A 290 6.52 1.76 8.73
C PRO A 290 8.07 1.77 8.62
N ASP A 291 8.60 1.19 7.54
CA ASP A 291 10.02 1.27 7.19
C ASP A 291 10.34 2.55 6.42
N VAL A 292 9.42 2.97 5.54
CA VAL A 292 9.53 4.17 4.70
C VAL A 292 8.20 4.92 4.66
N GLY A 293 8.26 6.21 4.39
CA GLY A 293 7.08 7.05 4.16
C GLY A 293 7.05 7.54 2.72
N MET A 294 5.87 7.55 2.11
CA MET A 294 5.65 8.06 0.75
C MET A 294 4.37 8.87 0.68
N LEU A 295 4.29 9.78 -0.28
CA LEU A 295 3.12 10.61 -0.50
C LEU A 295 1.87 9.75 -0.70
N VAL A 296 0.90 9.95 0.17
CA VAL A 296 -0.47 9.41 0.07
C VAL A 296 -1.45 10.55 -0.07
N GLY A 297 -1.35 11.53 0.78
CA GLY A 297 -2.29 12.61 0.92
C GLY A 297 -1.77 13.94 0.42
N GLY A 298 -2.70 14.80 0.14
CA GLY A 298 -2.51 16.21 -0.12
C GLY A 298 -3.76 16.94 0.35
N CYS A 299 -3.82 18.22 0.06
CA CYS A 299 -4.97 18.99 0.46
C CYS A 299 -6.16 18.71 -0.44
N PRO A 300 -7.35 18.40 0.10
CA PRO A 300 -8.56 18.40 -0.68
C PRO A 300 -8.72 19.73 -1.40
N VAL A 301 -9.15 19.70 -2.66
CA VAL A 301 -9.34 20.92 -3.48
C VAL A 301 -10.30 21.89 -2.81
N GLN A 302 -11.27 21.37 -2.05
CA GLN A 302 -12.25 22.15 -1.30
C GLN A 302 -11.63 22.87 -0.08
N GLU A 303 -10.53 22.36 0.45
CA GLU A 303 -9.85 22.90 1.65
C GLU A 303 -8.54 23.63 1.32
N ALA A 304 -8.35 24.06 0.08
CA ALA A 304 -7.16 24.76 -0.39
C ALA A 304 -6.79 26.04 0.40
N LYS A 305 -7.57 26.39 1.42
CA LYS A 305 -7.34 27.57 2.24
C LYS A 305 -6.66 27.32 3.58
N GLN A 306 -6.73 26.11 4.20
CA GLN A 306 -6.11 25.83 5.51
C GLN A 306 -6.14 24.33 5.84
N PRO A 307 -5.06 23.70 6.23
CA PRO A 307 -3.64 24.11 6.27
C PRO A 307 -2.98 24.03 4.90
N CYS A 308 -3.77 23.81 3.87
CA CYS A 308 -3.38 23.41 2.52
C CYS A 308 -2.92 24.53 1.61
N GLY A 309 -3.20 25.77 1.92
CA GLY A 309 -2.98 26.91 1.03
C GLY A 309 -1.53 27.37 0.83
N GLN A 310 -0.55 26.72 1.43
CA GLN A 310 0.84 27.16 1.39
C GLN A 310 1.79 26.07 0.95
N GLY A 311 1.81 25.77 -0.35
CA GLY A 311 2.82 24.93 -0.95
C GLY A 311 2.63 23.41 -0.74
N ARG A 312 1.46 22.96 -0.30
CA ARG A 312 1.09 21.56 -0.38
C ARG A 312 0.58 21.26 -1.80
N ALA A 313 0.93 20.10 -2.31
CA ALA A 313 0.40 19.65 -3.58
C ALA A 313 -1.14 19.54 -3.49
N PRO A 314 -1.90 20.03 -4.47
CA PRO A 314 -3.35 19.95 -4.48
C PRO A 314 -3.79 18.54 -4.90
N PHE A 315 -3.46 17.54 -4.10
CA PHE A 315 -3.99 16.20 -4.30
C PHE A 315 -5.27 16.03 -3.50
N SER A 316 -6.19 15.29 -4.05
CA SER A 316 -7.31 14.76 -3.31
C SER A 316 -6.78 13.79 -2.26
N SER A 317 -7.27 13.90 -1.03
CA SER A 317 -7.04 12.91 0.03
C SER A 317 -7.65 11.54 -0.30
N SER A 318 -8.31 11.40 -1.43
CA SER A 318 -8.88 10.15 -1.93
C SER A 318 -7.95 9.40 -2.88
N VAL A 319 -6.69 9.80 -2.99
CA VAL A 319 -5.67 8.99 -3.65
C VAL A 319 -5.05 8.08 -2.61
N LEU A 320 -5.74 7.05 -2.29
CA LEU A 320 -5.25 5.87 -1.60
C LEU A 320 -4.99 4.79 -2.61
#